data_28df5c4c215d4182b1d894317306ac27
#
_entry.id   28df5c4c215d4182b1d894317306ac27
#
_cell.length_a   1.000
_cell.length_b   1.000
_cell.length_c   1.000
_cell.angle_alpha   90.00
_cell.angle_beta   90.00
_cell.angle_gamma   90.00
#
_symmetry.space_group_name_H-M   'P 1'
#
loop_
_entity.id
_entity.type
_entity.pdbx_description
1 polymer ?
#
loop_
_entity_poly.entity_id
_entity_poly.type
_entity_poly.pdbx_seq_one_letter_code
_entity_poly.pdbx_strand_id
1 'polypeptide(L)'
;MPFGPRDVAGVLASMSYAGPSASRVGACAVVARLRRSADWSSRRLAKLSTLSEASATVAASRTVVVDRRGLIRRVGAVLDRFEDTRTPMVLAVEAVVLRALAKSATGIWDVSSGCSVLMAPNVLADAQRYALDQTDWCRWVSLCTGLRGVHLTHAPHLVTYVADLVRALPERSDELVRIVLLLDALPTAEMEVLTPRDLPSIHWLRTHRAHAGGVALVRACAAAGMPLSGVELLQAQTEGFARTVVREGAIATLLSSVEALPSAHEYAEPAAWLARVR
;
A
#
# COMPACT_ATOMS: atom_id res chain seq x y z
N MET A 1 22.87 -20.32 18.71
CA MET A 1 21.80 -20.54 17.70
C MET A 1 21.54 -19.19 17.04
N PRO A 2 21.77 -19.00 15.74
CA PRO A 2 21.37 -17.76 15.09
C PRO A 2 19.84 -17.67 15.08
N PHE A 3 19.32 -16.52 15.52
CA PHE A 3 17.89 -16.21 15.45
C PHE A 3 17.47 -16.22 13.96
N GLY A 4 16.52 -17.06 13.61
CA GLY A 4 15.95 -17.08 12.26
C GLY A 4 14.95 -15.93 12.04
N PRO A 5 14.61 -15.61 10.79
CA PRO A 5 13.66 -14.52 10.46
C PRO A 5 12.27 -14.70 11.07
N ARG A 6 11.79 -15.93 11.18
CA ARG A 6 10.53 -16.27 11.88
C ARG A 6 10.57 -15.88 13.36
N ASP A 7 11.74 -15.93 13.98
CA ASP A 7 11.93 -15.55 15.37
C ASP A 7 11.85 -14.03 15.50
N VAL A 8 12.43 -13.26 14.57
CA VAL A 8 12.35 -11.78 14.56
C VAL A 8 10.91 -11.32 14.37
N ALA A 9 10.19 -11.83 13.37
CA ALA A 9 8.79 -11.50 13.16
C ALA A 9 7.91 -11.94 14.35
N GLY A 10 8.20 -13.09 14.96
CA GLY A 10 7.54 -13.60 16.17
C GLY A 10 7.74 -12.67 17.37
N VAL A 11 8.98 -12.24 17.62
CA VAL A 11 9.32 -11.30 18.69
C VAL A 11 8.67 -9.94 18.45
N LEU A 12 8.77 -9.37 17.25
CA LEU A 12 8.11 -8.10 16.89
C LEU A 12 6.60 -8.18 17.02
N ALA A 13 5.99 -9.30 16.61
CA ALA A 13 4.56 -9.51 16.78
C ALA A 13 4.15 -9.54 18.26
N SER A 14 4.96 -10.15 19.14
CA SER A 14 4.71 -10.18 20.59
C SER A 14 4.85 -8.79 21.23
N MET A 15 5.75 -7.96 20.74
CA MET A 15 6.01 -6.59 21.20
C MET A 15 5.11 -5.53 20.56
N SER A 16 4.30 -5.91 19.58
CA SER A 16 3.46 -4.94 18.86
C SER A 16 2.33 -4.42 19.73
N TYR A 17 2.13 -3.11 19.71
CA TYR A 17 1.04 -2.47 20.45
C TYR A 17 -0.32 -2.95 19.93
N ALA A 18 -1.25 -3.26 20.84
CA ALA A 18 -2.56 -3.85 20.49
C ALA A 18 -3.45 -2.96 19.61
N GLY A 19 -3.17 -1.66 19.52
CA GLY A 19 -3.99 -0.69 18.78
C GLY A 19 -4.87 0.15 19.70
N PRO A 20 -5.86 0.89 19.15
CA PRO A 20 -6.78 1.69 19.95
C PRO A 20 -7.60 0.79 20.86
N SER A 21 -7.93 1.29 22.06
CA SER A 21 -8.82 0.59 22.96
C SER A 21 -10.23 0.52 22.34
N ALA A 22 -10.74 -0.69 22.23
CA ALA A 22 -12.09 -0.93 21.72
C ALA A 22 -12.73 -2.06 22.53
N SER A 23 -14.04 -1.96 22.79
CA SER A 23 -14.78 -3.08 23.32
C SER A 23 -14.78 -4.25 22.32
N ARG A 24 -15.00 -5.48 22.81
CA ARG A 24 -15.13 -6.66 21.94
C ARG A 24 -16.21 -6.44 20.87
N VAL A 25 -17.33 -5.84 21.23
CA VAL A 25 -18.43 -5.53 20.30
C VAL A 25 -17.97 -4.52 19.24
N GLY A 26 -17.27 -3.46 19.64
CA GLY A 26 -16.69 -2.46 18.73
C GLY A 26 -15.68 -3.06 17.76
N ALA A 27 -14.77 -3.92 18.26
CA ALA A 27 -13.81 -4.61 17.42
C ALA A 27 -14.48 -5.54 16.39
N CYS A 28 -15.47 -6.33 16.81
CA CYS A 28 -16.28 -7.17 15.91
C CYS A 28 -17.02 -6.33 14.86
N ALA A 29 -17.56 -5.17 15.25
CA ALA A 29 -18.27 -4.27 14.33
C ALA A 29 -17.34 -3.72 13.22
N VAL A 30 -16.11 -3.33 13.56
CA VAL A 30 -15.10 -2.87 12.57
C VAL A 30 -14.74 -4.00 11.62
N VAL A 31 -14.47 -5.22 12.12
CA VAL A 31 -14.17 -6.38 11.28
C VAL A 31 -15.32 -6.68 10.32
N ALA A 32 -16.57 -6.69 10.81
CA ALA A 32 -17.73 -6.93 9.97
C ALA A 32 -17.92 -5.83 8.92
N ARG A 33 -17.65 -4.56 9.28
CA ARG A 33 -17.71 -3.42 8.34
C ARG A 33 -16.64 -3.55 7.25
N LEU A 34 -15.41 -3.90 7.60
CA LEU A 34 -14.32 -4.11 6.63
C LEU A 34 -14.66 -5.24 5.65
N ARG A 35 -15.21 -6.36 6.10
CA ARG A 35 -15.64 -7.45 5.22
C ARG A 35 -16.71 -6.99 4.22
N ARG A 36 -17.77 -6.31 4.70
CA ARG A 36 -18.80 -5.74 3.81
C ARG A 36 -18.23 -4.70 2.84
N SER A 37 -17.25 -3.93 3.28
CA SER A 37 -16.57 -2.93 2.42
C SER A 37 -15.70 -3.60 1.37
N ALA A 38 -15.06 -4.72 1.66
CA ALA A 38 -14.32 -5.53 0.69
C ALA A 38 -15.27 -6.11 -0.37
N ASP A 39 -16.42 -6.66 0.01
CA ASP A 39 -17.43 -7.16 -0.92
C ASP A 39 -18.03 -6.02 -1.77
N TRP A 40 -18.17 -4.82 -1.22
CA TRP A 40 -18.63 -3.65 -1.93
C TRP A 40 -17.57 -3.15 -2.93
N SER A 41 -16.28 -3.19 -2.57
CA SER A 41 -15.18 -2.72 -3.39
C SER A 41 -14.88 -3.68 -4.55
N SER A 42 -14.91 -4.99 -4.33
CA SER A 42 -14.64 -6.00 -5.36
C SER A 42 -15.53 -5.82 -6.60
N ARG A 43 -16.80 -5.50 -6.39
CA ARG A 43 -17.78 -5.22 -7.47
C ARG A 43 -17.51 -3.92 -8.24
N ARG A 44 -16.57 -3.09 -7.79
CA ARG A 44 -16.25 -1.78 -8.40
C ARG A 44 -14.89 -1.72 -9.07
N LEU A 45 -14.00 -2.68 -8.82
CA LEU A 45 -12.64 -2.67 -9.37
C LEU A 45 -12.64 -2.57 -10.90
N ALA A 46 -13.47 -3.37 -11.58
CA ALA A 46 -13.58 -3.34 -13.04
C ALA A 46 -14.16 -2.03 -13.62
N LYS A 47 -14.79 -1.18 -12.79
CA LYS A 47 -15.28 0.14 -13.20
C LYS A 47 -14.26 1.25 -12.97
N LEU A 48 -13.31 1.02 -12.08
CA LEU A 48 -12.30 2.01 -11.68
C LEU A 48 -11.00 1.81 -12.45
N SER A 49 -10.64 0.57 -12.75
CA SER A 49 -9.39 0.26 -13.44
C SER A 49 -9.64 -0.23 -14.87
N THR A 50 -8.78 0.21 -15.80
CA THR A 50 -8.77 -0.27 -17.19
C THR A 50 -8.13 -1.65 -17.34
N LEU A 51 -7.52 -2.20 -16.28
CA LEU A 51 -6.86 -3.51 -16.24
C LEU A 51 -7.89 -4.62 -15.96
N SER A 52 -8.72 -4.94 -16.95
CA SER A 52 -9.94 -5.77 -16.78
C SER A 52 -9.66 -7.18 -16.26
N GLU A 53 -8.65 -7.89 -16.79
CA GLU A 53 -8.29 -9.24 -16.38
C GLU A 53 -7.80 -9.28 -14.93
N ALA A 54 -6.86 -8.40 -14.57
CA ALA A 54 -6.36 -8.28 -13.21
C ALA A 54 -7.48 -7.87 -12.24
N SER A 55 -8.39 -6.98 -12.67
CA SER A 55 -9.56 -6.57 -11.88
C SER A 55 -10.49 -7.74 -11.59
N ALA A 56 -10.75 -8.61 -12.56
CA ALA A 56 -11.56 -9.82 -12.36
C ALA A 56 -10.90 -10.80 -11.39
N THR A 57 -9.59 -11.02 -11.55
CA THR A 57 -8.79 -11.88 -10.66
C THR A 57 -8.84 -11.38 -9.21
N VAL A 58 -8.60 -10.08 -8.99
CA VAL A 58 -8.61 -9.49 -7.66
C VAL A 58 -10.02 -9.44 -7.07
N ALA A 59 -11.05 -9.18 -7.88
CA ALA A 59 -12.45 -9.20 -7.43
C ALA A 59 -12.89 -10.58 -6.91
N ALA A 60 -12.36 -11.66 -7.48
CA ALA A 60 -12.60 -13.04 -7.04
C ALA A 60 -11.73 -13.47 -5.86
N SER A 61 -10.74 -12.66 -5.48
CA SER A 61 -9.80 -13.01 -4.43
C SER A 61 -10.41 -12.90 -3.02
N ARG A 62 -9.77 -13.58 -2.06
CA ARG A 62 -10.18 -13.53 -0.66
C ARG A 62 -9.69 -12.25 0.02
N THR A 63 -10.52 -11.70 0.90
CA THR A 63 -10.10 -10.66 1.84
C THR A 63 -9.94 -11.22 3.25
N VAL A 64 -8.83 -10.88 3.89
CA VAL A 64 -8.52 -11.24 5.27
C VAL A 64 -8.42 -9.97 6.12
N VAL A 65 -9.11 -9.95 7.26
CA VAL A 65 -9.01 -8.87 8.23
C VAL A 65 -8.13 -9.32 9.38
N VAL A 66 -7.08 -8.56 9.68
CA VAL A 66 -6.07 -8.90 10.67
C VAL A 66 -5.86 -7.80 11.71
N ASP A 67 -5.21 -8.17 12.81
CA ASP A 67 -4.59 -7.24 13.75
C ASP A 67 -3.12 -6.97 13.38
N ARG A 68 -2.44 -6.12 14.15
CA ARG A 68 -1.03 -5.77 13.93
C ARG A 68 -0.11 -6.98 14.00
N ARG A 69 -0.39 -7.92 14.91
CA ARG A 69 0.39 -9.16 15.05
C ARG A 69 0.21 -10.07 13.83
N GLY A 70 -1.02 -10.17 13.36
CA GLY A 70 -1.34 -10.94 12.15
C GLY A 70 -0.65 -10.38 10.91
N LEU A 71 -0.57 -9.04 10.78
CA LEU A 71 0.18 -8.42 9.69
C LEU A 71 1.67 -8.75 9.76
N ILE A 72 2.30 -8.52 10.91
CA ILE A 72 3.75 -8.79 11.09
C ILE A 72 4.09 -10.23 10.72
N ARG A 73 3.29 -11.19 11.18
CA ARG A 73 3.49 -12.61 10.85
C ARG A 73 3.37 -12.89 9.35
N ARG A 74 2.41 -12.24 8.67
CA ARG A 74 2.21 -12.42 7.22
C ARG A 74 3.34 -11.81 6.41
N VAL A 75 3.70 -10.55 6.69
CA VAL A 75 4.80 -9.89 5.97
C VAL A 75 6.13 -10.58 6.27
N GLY A 76 6.38 -10.99 7.51
CA GLY A 76 7.55 -11.78 7.86
C GLY A 76 7.63 -13.09 7.07
N ALA A 77 6.52 -13.82 6.94
CA ALA A 77 6.47 -15.05 6.15
C ALA A 77 6.69 -14.83 4.64
N VAL A 78 6.37 -13.64 4.11
CA VAL A 78 6.70 -13.24 2.73
C VAL A 78 8.18 -12.96 2.60
N LEU A 79 8.73 -12.16 3.50
CA LEU A 79 10.17 -11.83 3.52
C LEU A 79 11.03 -13.09 3.63
N ASP A 80 10.61 -14.08 4.42
CA ASP A 80 11.31 -15.36 4.59
C ASP A 80 11.49 -16.14 3.26
N ARG A 81 10.66 -15.88 2.25
CA ARG A 81 10.74 -16.56 0.95
C ARG A 81 11.76 -15.93 0.00
N PHE A 82 12.18 -14.72 0.26
CA PHE A 82 13.04 -13.96 -0.66
C PHE A 82 14.52 -13.98 -0.28
N GLU A 83 14.94 -14.69 0.80
CA GLU A 83 16.33 -14.59 1.25
C GLU A 83 16.93 -15.89 1.80
N ASP A 84 18.09 -16.24 1.22
CA ASP A 84 18.98 -17.30 1.73
C ASP A 84 20.04 -16.76 2.72
N THR A 85 20.43 -15.48 2.66
CA THR A 85 21.46 -14.89 3.54
C THR A 85 21.11 -13.47 3.95
N ARG A 86 20.83 -13.28 5.25
CA ARG A 86 20.53 -11.97 5.84
C ARG A 86 21.67 -11.47 6.71
N THR A 87 22.13 -10.26 6.42
CA THR A 87 23.06 -9.57 7.32
C THR A 87 22.31 -9.01 8.54
N PRO A 88 22.97 -8.80 9.69
CA PRO A 88 22.34 -8.16 10.85
C PRO A 88 21.73 -6.79 10.55
N MET A 89 22.31 -6.05 9.59
CA MET A 89 21.80 -4.76 9.16
C MET A 89 20.48 -4.90 8.40
N VAL A 90 20.35 -5.86 7.50
CA VAL A 90 19.10 -6.16 6.78
C VAL A 90 18.01 -6.53 7.76
N LEU A 91 18.29 -7.37 8.73
CA LEU A 91 17.32 -7.74 9.78
C LEU A 91 16.86 -6.52 10.60
N ALA A 92 17.77 -5.58 10.92
CA ALA A 92 17.40 -4.36 11.62
C ALA A 92 16.48 -3.46 10.78
N VAL A 93 16.78 -3.27 9.51
CA VAL A 93 15.94 -2.50 8.57
C VAL A 93 14.56 -3.15 8.42
N GLU A 94 14.51 -4.46 8.24
CA GLU A 94 13.25 -5.21 8.17
C GLU A 94 12.41 -5.03 9.44
N ALA A 95 13.02 -5.11 10.60
CA ALA A 95 12.34 -4.91 11.89
C ALA A 95 11.70 -3.51 11.97
N VAL A 96 12.42 -2.47 11.54
CA VAL A 96 11.92 -1.09 11.49
C VAL A 96 10.76 -0.97 10.50
N VAL A 97 10.92 -1.52 9.29
CA VAL A 97 9.87 -1.50 8.24
C VAL A 97 8.63 -2.25 8.70
N LEU A 98 8.78 -3.47 9.23
CA LEU A 98 7.66 -4.26 9.75
C LEU A 98 6.90 -3.54 10.86
N ARG A 99 7.64 -2.90 11.79
CA ARG A 99 7.04 -2.13 12.88
C ARG A 99 6.28 -0.91 12.37
N ALA A 100 6.83 -0.21 11.38
CA ALA A 100 6.18 0.95 10.78
C ALA A 100 4.94 0.56 9.97
N LEU A 101 5.01 -0.49 9.16
CA LEU A 101 3.85 -1.05 8.46
C LEU A 101 2.75 -1.47 9.44
N ALA A 102 3.12 -2.19 10.50
CA ALA A 102 2.17 -2.62 11.53
C ALA A 102 1.49 -1.44 12.23
N LYS A 103 2.18 -0.29 12.36
CA LYS A 103 1.64 0.92 13.01
C LYS A 103 0.73 1.74 12.11
N SER A 104 0.97 1.76 10.80
CA SER A 104 0.37 2.74 9.89
C SER A 104 -0.34 2.16 8.67
N ALA A 105 -0.03 0.93 8.22
CA ALA A 105 -0.73 0.34 7.10
C ALA A 105 -2.19 0.07 7.44
N THR A 106 -3.11 0.48 6.58
CA THR A 106 -4.55 0.20 6.69
C THR A 106 -4.98 -1.00 5.88
N GLY A 107 -4.25 -1.28 4.79
CA GLY A 107 -4.43 -2.45 3.94
C GLY A 107 -3.21 -2.68 3.05
N ILE A 108 -2.95 -3.94 2.75
CA ILE A 108 -1.90 -4.38 1.82
C ILE A 108 -2.45 -5.47 0.89
N TRP A 109 -1.88 -5.58 -0.29
CA TRP A 109 -2.06 -6.75 -1.14
C TRP A 109 -0.96 -7.77 -0.83
N ASP A 110 -1.36 -8.94 -0.38
CA ASP A 110 -0.43 -10.06 -0.15
C ASP A 110 -0.23 -10.82 -1.46
N VAL A 111 0.83 -10.50 -2.16
CA VAL A 111 1.18 -11.10 -3.46
C VAL A 111 1.38 -12.60 -3.36
N SER A 112 1.89 -13.09 -2.23
CA SER A 112 2.23 -14.50 -2.04
C SER A 112 1.00 -15.40 -1.94
N SER A 113 -0.10 -14.86 -1.42
CA SER A 113 -1.37 -15.58 -1.27
C SER A 113 -2.49 -15.05 -2.17
N GLY A 114 -2.21 -14.02 -2.98
CA GLY A 114 -3.19 -13.39 -3.88
C GLY A 114 -4.42 -12.90 -3.13
N CYS A 115 -4.25 -12.22 -1.99
CA CYS A 115 -5.38 -11.77 -1.19
C CYS A 115 -5.21 -10.34 -0.65
N SER A 116 -6.34 -9.68 -0.44
CA SER A 116 -6.38 -8.40 0.28
C SER A 116 -6.27 -8.63 1.79
N VAL A 117 -5.37 -7.91 2.46
CA VAL A 117 -5.20 -7.94 3.91
C VAL A 117 -5.55 -6.56 4.48
N LEU A 118 -6.62 -6.47 5.26
CA LEU A 118 -7.11 -5.22 5.85
C LEU A 118 -6.80 -5.18 7.36
N MET A 119 -6.36 -4.03 7.84
CA MET A 119 -5.82 -3.82 9.19
C MET A 119 -6.85 -3.15 10.09
N ALA A 120 -7.70 -3.92 10.76
CA ALA A 120 -8.79 -3.38 11.57
C ALA A 120 -8.35 -2.35 12.63
N PRO A 121 -7.27 -2.55 13.42
CA PRO A 121 -6.86 -1.58 14.44
C PRO A 121 -6.44 -0.23 13.86
N ASN A 122 -5.75 -0.23 12.71
CA ASN A 122 -5.27 1.01 12.10
C ASN A 122 -6.41 1.77 11.42
N VAL A 123 -7.30 1.04 10.73
CA VAL A 123 -8.50 1.65 10.13
C VAL A 123 -9.37 2.33 11.19
N LEU A 124 -9.55 1.68 12.36
CA LEU A 124 -10.27 2.28 13.48
C LEU A 124 -9.53 3.49 14.05
N ALA A 125 -8.22 3.38 14.25
CA ALA A 125 -7.40 4.47 14.78
C ALA A 125 -7.44 5.72 13.89
N ASP A 126 -7.33 5.53 12.56
CA ASP A 126 -7.39 6.64 11.61
C ASP A 126 -8.79 7.26 11.56
N ALA A 127 -9.85 6.44 11.56
CA ALA A 127 -11.22 6.94 11.61
C ALA A 127 -11.47 7.81 12.84
N GLN A 128 -10.95 7.40 14.00
CA GLN A 128 -11.08 8.19 15.25
C GLN A 128 -10.20 9.46 15.20
N ARG A 129 -8.95 9.32 14.77
CA ARG A 129 -7.98 10.42 14.76
C ARG A 129 -8.36 11.56 13.83
N TYR A 130 -8.92 11.25 12.67
CA TYR A 130 -9.22 12.21 11.61
C TYR A 130 -10.73 12.46 11.43
N ALA A 131 -11.56 12.00 12.39
CA ALA A 131 -13.01 12.12 12.36
C ALA A 131 -13.63 11.66 11.03
N LEU A 132 -13.15 10.50 10.51
CA LEU A 132 -13.63 9.96 9.25
C LEU A 132 -14.93 9.15 9.47
N ASP A 133 -15.87 9.21 8.51
CA ASP A 133 -16.97 8.25 8.51
C ASP A 133 -16.43 6.84 8.40
N GLN A 134 -16.74 5.99 9.36
CA GLN A 134 -16.15 4.66 9.46
C GLN A 134 -16.55 3.74 8.29
N THR A 135 -17.74 3.92 7.71
CA THR A 135 -18.19 3.09 6.60
C THR A 135 -17.48 3.48 5.31
N ASP A 136 -17.46 4.77 5.02
CA ASP A 136 -16.80 5.29 3.83
C ASP A 136 -15.29 5.12 3.91
N TRP A 137 -14.69 5.28 5.11
CA TRP A 137 -13.27 5.01 5.31
C TRP A 137 -12.93 3.53 5.08
N CYS A 138 -13.73 2.59 5.59
CA CYS A 138 -13.53 1.16 5.30
C CYS A 138 -13.67 0.84 3.81
N ARG A 139 -14.61 1.47 3.10
CA ARG A 139 -14.78 1.33 1.65
C ARG A 139 -13.58 1.89 0.88
N TRP A 140 -13.11 3.08 1.27
CA TRP A 140 -11.92 3.72 0.71
C TRP A 140 -10.70 2.82 0.83
N VAL A 141 -10.38 2.36 2.05
CA VAL A 141 -9.25 1.45 2.31
C VAL A 141 -9.36 0.16 1.50
N SER A 142 -10.57 -0.41 1.42
CA SER A 142 -10.80 -1.64 0.65
C SER A 142 -10.58 -1.42 -0.85
N LEU A 143 -11.03 -0.29 -1.41
CA LEU A 143 -10.77 0.07 -2.81
C LEU A 143 -9.28 0.28 -3.08
N CYS A 144 -8.59 1.09 -2.26
CA CYS A 144 -7.15 1.31 -2.42
C CYS A 144 -6.37 0.00 -2.37
N THR A 145 -6.73 -0.92 -1.45
CA THR A 145 -6.09 -2.22 -1.33
C THR A 145 -6.37 -3.10 -2.55
N GLY A 146 -7.61 -3.12 -3.02
CA GLY A 146 -8.02 -3.87 -4.21
C GLY A 146 -7.35 -3.36 -5.49
N LEU A 147 -7.34 -2.04 -5.74
CA LEU A 147 -6.68 -1.44 -6.89
C LEU A 147 -5.16 -1.68 -6.88
N ARG A 148 -4.51 -1.59 -5.70
CA ARG A 148 -3.10 -1.99 -5.57
C ARG A 148 -2.90 -3.46 -5.91
N GLY A 149 -3.85 -4.33 -5.54
CA GLY A 149 -3.88 -5.72 -5.95
C GLY A 149 -4.00 -5.88 -7.46
N VAL A 150 -4.84 -5.08 -8.12
CA VAL A 150 -4.98 -5.06 -9.60
C VAL A 150 -3.65 -4.70 -10.26
N HIS A 151 -2.97 -3.65 -9.79
CA HIS A 151 -1.67 -3.24 -10.35
C HIS A 151 -0.60 -4.33 -10.18
N LEU A 152 -0.48 -4.91 -8.99
CA LEU A 152 0.53 -5.95 -8.72
C LEU A 152 0.20 -7.31 -9.36
N THR A 153 -1.07 -7.59 -9.60
CA THR A 153 -1.50 -8.79 -10.36
C THR A 153 -1.21 -8.62 -11.85
N HIS A 154 -1.40 -7.41 -12.38
CA HIS A 154 -1.07 -7.07 -13.77
C HIS A 154 0.44 -7.03 -14.01
N ALA A 155 1.21 -6.54 -13.04
CA ALA A 155 2.65 -6.31 -13.15
C ALA A 155 3.44 -7.08 -12.05
N PRO A 156 3.48 -8.42 -12.08
CA PRO A 156 4.15 -9.22 -11.05
C PRO A 156 5.67 -8.97 -11.00
N HIS A 157 6.29 -8.54 -12.10
CA HIS A 157 7.71 -8.16 -12.16
C HIS A 157 8.06 -7.00 -11.22
N LEU A 158 7.12 -6.12 -10.90
CA LEU A 158 7.35 -5.02 -9.94
C LEU A 158 7.61 -5.53 -8.52
N VAL A 159 7.09 -6.70 -8.16
CA VAL A 159 7.37 -7.31 -6.86
C VAL A 159 8.84 -7.70 -6.75
N THR A 160 9.38 -8.34 -7.79
CA THR A 160 10.80 -8.68 -7.88
C THR A 160 11.67 -7.41 -7.89
N TYR A 161 11.29 -6.43 -8.70
CA TYR A 161 11.98 -5.15 -8.77
C TYR A 161 12.05 -4.43 -7.41
N VAL A 162 10.93 -4.34 -6.68
CA VAL A 162 10.92 -3.76 -5.33
C VAL A 162 11.78 -4.56 -4.36
N ALA A 163 11.76 -5.89 -4.44
CA ALA A 163 12.63 -6.74 -3.61
C ALA A 163 14.11 -6.49 -3.91
N ASP A 164 14.49 -6.30 -5.18
CA ASP A 164 15.87 -5.98 -5.58
C ASP A 164 16.31 -4.59 -5.09
N LEU A 165 15.39 -3.61 -5.13
CA LEU A 165 15.65 -2.28 -4.55
C LEU A 165 15.87 -2.34 -3.03
N VAL A 166 15.08 -3.16 -2.33
CA VAL A 166 15.26 -3.37 -0.86
C VAL A 166 16.63 -4.01 -0.56
N ARG A 167 17.08 -4.96 -1.39
CA ARG A 167 18.41 -5.58 -1.23
C ARG A 167 19.55 -4.61 -1.50
N ALA A 168 19.33 -3.65 -2.42
CA ALA A 168 20.31 -2.63 -2.80
C ALA A 168 20.23 -1.37 -1.92
N LEU A 169 19.66 -1.46 -0.69
CA LEU A 169 19.69 -0.37 0.27
C LEU A 169 21.07 -0.27 0.95
N PRO A 170 21.57 0.95 1.23
CA PRO A 170 20.89 2.25 1.03
C PRO A 170 21.09 2.87 -0.37
N GLU A 171 21.87 2.26 -1.28
CA GLU A 171 22.35 2.86 -2.52
C GLU A 171 21.21 3.28 -3.46
N ARG A 172 20.12 2.48 -3.51
CA ARG A 172 18.94 2.74 -4.37
C ARG A 172 17.71 3.20 -3.58
N SER A 173 17.89 3.84 -2.44
CA SER A 173 16.79 4.29 -1.58
C SER A 173 15.82 5.25 -2.31
N ASP A 174 16.33 6.16 -3.13
CA ASP A 174 15.52 7.11 -3.89
C ASP A 174 14.59 6.45 -4.90
N GLU A 175 15.06 5.39 -5.57
CA GLU A 175 14.24 4.59 -6.48
C GLU A 175 13.13 3.84 -5.72
N LEU A 176 13.50 3.22 -4.60
CA LEU A 176 12.53 2.52 -3.74
C LEU A 176 11.43 3.48 -3.27
N VAL A 177 11.78 4.68 -2.84
CA VAL A 177 10.82 5.69 -2.42
C VAL A 177 9.89 6.08 -3.58
N ARG A 178 10.45 6.35 -4.77
CA ARG A 178 9.67 6.71 -5.95
C ARG A 178 8.64 5.63 -6.34
N ILE A 179 9.05 4.38 -6.44
CA ILE A 179 8.14 3.30 -6.83
C ILE A 179 7.06 3.05 -5.77
N VAL A 180 7.40 3.15 -4.50
CA VAL A 180 6.43 3.00 -3.41
C VAL A 180 5.40 4.11 -3.42
N LEU A 181 5.82 5.37 -3.60
CA LEU A 181 4.91 6.51 -3.72
C LEU A 181 4.01 6.36 -4.96
N LEU A 182 4.55 5.88 -6.08
CA LEU A 182 3.79 5.64 -7.31
C LEU A 182 2.70 4.58 -7.10
N LEU A 183 3.06 3.43 -6.53
CA LEU A 183 2.12 2.35 -6.23
C LEU A 183 1.05 2.74 -5.21
N ASP A 184 1.29 3.76 -4.41
CA ASP A 184 0.31 4.33 -3.49
C ASP A 184 -0.56 5.42 -4.14
N ALA A 185 0.00 6.20 -5.08
CA ALA A 185 -0.70 7.27 -5.78
C ALA A 185 -1.68 6.76 -6.86
N LEU A 186 -1.32 5.68 -7.59
CA LEU A 186 -2.14 5.13 -8.67
C LEU A 186 -3.57 4.76 -8.24
N PRO A 187 -3.81 3.96 -7.18
CA PRO A 187 -5.16 3.65 -6.71
C PRO A 187 -5.97 4.90 -6.40
N THR A 188 -5.31 5.89 -5.85
CA THR A 188 -5.92 7.16 -5.47
C THR A 188 -6.35 7.97 -6.68
N ALA A 189 -5.52 8.01 -7.73
CA ALA A 189 -5.84 8.66 -8.98
C ALA A 189 -7.01 7.97 -9.70
N GLU A 190 -7.05 6.63 -9.74
CA GLU A 190 -8.19 5.89 -10.29
C GLU A 190 -9.50 6.16 -9.53
N MET A 191 -9.42 6.39 -8.22
CA MET A 191 -10.58 6.70 -7.38
C MET A 191 -11.06 8.16 -7.51
N GLU A 192 -10.42 9.03 -8.29
CA GLU A 192 -10.87 10.43 -8.49
C GLU A 192 -12.22 10.52 -9.22
N VAL A 193 -12.63 9.51 -9.95
CA VAL A 193 -13.95 9.43 -10.58
C VAL A 193 -15.10 9.19 -9.59
N LEU A 194 -14.81 8.78 -8.36
CA LEU A 194 -15.83 8.55 -7.33
C LEU A 194 -16.51 9.85 -6.92
N THR A 195 -17.81 9.76 -6.70
CA THR A 195 -18.68 10.88 -6.36
C THR A 195 -19.28 10.71 -4.95
N PRO A 196 -19.95 11.74 -4.40
CA PRO A 196 -20.72 11.59 -3.15
C PRO A 196 -21.85 10.54 -3.22
N ARG A 197 -22.27 10.13 -4.42
CA ARG A 197 -23.24 9.02 -4.58
C ARG A 197 -22.59 7.67 -4.27
N ASP A 198 -21.27 7.54 -4.49
CA ASP A 198 -20.53 6.33 -4.20
C ASP A 198 -20.03 6.31 -2.75
N LEU A 199 -19.48 7.43 -2.30
CA LEU A 199 -18.96 7.66 -0.96
C LEU A 199 -19.41 9.04 -0.47
N PRO A 200 -20.46 9.14 0.36
CA PRO A 200 -21.00 10.42 0.84
C PRO A 200 -19.95 11.37 1.42
N SER A 201 -18.94 10.86 2.14
CA SER A 201 -17.86 11.65 2.73
C SER A 201 -16.63 11.83 1.82
N ILE A 202 -16.72 11.58 0.51
CA ILE A 202 -15.57 11.55 -0.42
C ILE A 202 -14.72 12.83 -0.39
N HIS A 203 -15.33 14.01 -0.27
CA HIS A 203 -14.60 15.27 -0.20
C HIS A 203 -13.75 15.36 1.09
N TRP A 204 -14.32 14.94 2.23
CA TRP A 204 -13.61 14.89 3.49
C TRP A 204 -12.46 13.89 3.44
N LEU A 205 -12.70 12.70 2.90
CA LEU A 205 -11.67 11.66 2.70
C LEU A 205 -10.51 12.16 1.85
N ARG A 206 -10.79 12.82 0.73
CA ARG A 206 -9.75 13.37 -0.16
C ARG A 206 -8.88 14.42 0.53
N THR A 207 -9.46 15.25 1.38
CA THR A 207 -8.73 16.30 2.10
C THR A 207 -7.86 15.75 3.23
N HIS A 208 -8.34 14.70 3.94
CA HIS A 208 -7.71 14.21 5.16
C HIS A 208 -6.90 12.93 4.98
N ARG A 209 -7.01 12.25 3.83
CA ARG A 209 -6.27 11.01 3.54
C ARG A 209 -4.75 11.13 3.54
N ALA A 210 -4.21 12.29 3.19
CA ALA A 210 -2.77 12.55 3.19
C ALA A 210 -2.14 12.33 4.58
N HIS A 211 -2.97 12.33 5.63
CA HIS A 211 -2.57 12.05 6.99
C HIS A 211 -2.82 10.58 7.40
N ALA A 212 -3.64 9.84 6.64
CA ALA A 212 -4.12 8.50 6.94
C ALA A 212 -3.41 7.40 6.12
N GLY A 213 -2.11 7.36 6.08
CA GLY A 213 -1.44 6.10 5.80
C GLY A 213 -0.61 5.90 4.55
N GLY A 214 -0.74 6.69 3.50
CA GLY A 214 0.00 6.43 2.24
C GLY A 214 1.53 6.52 2.33
N VAL A 215 2.04 7.17 3.34
CA VAL A 215 3.47 7.45 3.54
C VAL A 215 4.10 6.56 4.61
N ALA A 216 3.44 5.46 4.97
CA ALA A 216 3.90 4.60 6.06
C ALA A 216 5.31 4.04 5.82
N LEU A 217 5.57 3.56 4.62
CA LEU A 217 6.89 3.03 4.28
C LEU A 217 7.93 4.14 4.17
N VAL A 218 7.57 5.28 3.60
CA VAL A 218 8.46 6.44 3.51
C VAL A 218 8.83 6.96 4.91
N ARG A 219 7.86 7.02 5.83
CA ARG A 219 8.14 7.34 7.25
C ARG A 219 8.98 6.28 7.94
N ALA A 220 8.80 5.01 7.56
CA ALA A 220 9.65 3.94 8.06
C ALA A 220 11.10 4.10 7.60
N CYS A 221 11.28 4.44 6.35
CA CYS A 221 12.60 4.72 5.77
C CYS A 221 13.27 5.92 6.47
N ALA A 222 12.52 7.01 6.72
CA ALA A 222 13.02 8.16 7.48
C ALA A 222 13.42 7.77 8.92
N ALA A 223 12.60 6.96 9.59
CA ALA A 223 12.89 6.47 10.93
C ALA A 223 14.10 5.51 10.98
N ALA A 224 14.43 4.86 9.87
CA ALA A 224 15.62 4.04 9.70
C ALA A 224 16.89 4.86 9.35
N GLY A 225 16.80 6.20 9.35
CA GLY A 225 17.94 7.09 9.10
C GLY A 225 18.25 7.31 7.61
N MET A 226 17.36 6.91 6.70
CA MET A 226 17.52 7.25 5.29
C MET A 226 17.25 8.74 5.07
N PRO A 227 18.15 9.48 4.38
CA PRO A 227 17.94 10.89 4.10
C PRO A 227 16.79 11.06 3.10
N LEU A 228 15.64 11.51 3.58
CA LEU A 228 14.44 11.75 2.78
C LEU A 228 14.16 13.26 2.66
N SER A 229 15.11 14.01 2.13
CA SER A 229 14.90 15.42 1.80
C SER A 229 13.95 15.54 0.60
N GLY A 230 12.96 16.43 0.70
CA GLY A 230 12.05 16.71 -0.42
C GLY A 230 10.93 15.68 -0.65
N VAL A 231 10.66 14.77 0.30
CA VAL A 231 9.61 13.74 0.17
C VAL A 231 8.23 14.31 -0.11
N GLU A 232 7.88 15.46 0.49
CA GLU A 232 6.58 16.10 0.26
C GLU A 232 6.45 16.59 -1.20
N LEU A 233 7.52 17.16 -1.74
CA LEU A 233 7.55 17.57 -3.15
C LEU A 233 7.45 16.34 -4.07
N LEU A 234 8.24 15.32 -3.80
CA LEU A 234 8.21 14.06 -4.57
C LEU A 234 6.82 13.40 -4.51
N GLN A 235 6.17 13.41 -3.35
CA GLN A 235 4.80 12.90 -3.20
C GLN A 235 3.83 13.70 -4.08
N ALA A 236 3.88 15.03 -4.05
CA ALA A 236 3.03 15.89 -4.86
C ALA A 236 3.26 15.66 -6.37
N GLN A 237 4.52 15.54 -6.80
CA GLN A 237 4.88 15.22 -8.18
C GLN A 237 4.35 13.84 -8.59
N THR A 238 4.51 12.83 -7.74
CA THR A 238 4.03 11.46 -7.99
C THR A 238 2.51 11.40 -8.09
N GLU A 239 1.79 12.13 -7.25
CA GLU A 239 0.33 12.24 -7.33
C GLU A 239 -0.12 12.93 -8.63
N GLY A 240 0.59 13.99 -9.04
CA GLY A 240 0.36 14.68 -10.31
C GLY A 240 0.61 13.79 -11.52
N PHE A 241 1.71 13.03 -11.49
CA PHE A 241 2.06 12.05 -12.50
C PHE A 241 0.99 10.95 -12.60
N ALA A 242 0.62 10.33 -11.47
CA ALA A 242 -0.40 9.27 -11.45
C ALA A 242 -1.74 9.75 -12.02
N ARG A 243 -2.19 10.95 -11.67
CA ARG A 243 -3.41 11.55 -12.27
C ARG A 243 -3.31 11.70 -13.78
N THR A 244 -2.16 12.12 -14.28
CA THR A 244 -1.94 12.25 -15.73
C THR A 244 -1.99 10.89 -16.41
N VAL A 245 -1.30 9.87 -15.87
CA VAL A 245 -1.31 8.50 -16.41
C VAL A 245 -2.72 7.92 -16.46
N VAL A 246 -3.51 8.10 -15.40
CA VAL A 246 -4.90 7.62 -15.34
C VAL A 246 -5.76 8.34 -16.37
N ARG A 247 -5.67 9.66 -16.47
CA ARG A 247 -6.44 10.48 -17.43
C ARG A 247 -6.14 10.11 -18.88
N GLU A 248 -4.87 9.81 -19.19
CA GLU A 248 -4.44 9.41 -20.53
C GLU A 248 -4.68 7.91 -20.83
N GLY A 249 -5.25 7.15 -19.88
CA GLY A 249 -5.49 5.70 -20.03
C GLY A 249 -4.22 4.86 -20.14
N ALA A 250 -3.07 5.37 -19.66
CA ALA A 250 -1.76 4.81 -19.90
C ALA A 250 -1.26 3.89 -18.76
N ILE A 251 -2.13 3.43 -17.84
CA ILE A 251 -1.75 2.57 -16.70
C ILE A 251 -1.12 1.26 -17.19
N ALA A 252 -1.71 0.61 -18.20
CA ALA A 252 -1.17 -0.65 -18.74
C ALA A 252 0.25 -0.45 -19.30
N THR A 253 0.50 0.64 -20.02
CA THR A 253 1.82 1.00 -20.54
C THR A 253 2.81 1.25 -19.40
N LEU A 254 2.41 2.02 -18.36
CA LEU A 254 3.24 2.30 -17.20
C LEU A 254 3.68 1.02 -16.48
N LEU A 255 2.78 0.06 -16.38
CA LEU A 255 2.99 -1.19 -15.64
C LEU A 255 3.51 -2.34 -16.52
N SER A 256 3.83 -2.10 -17.79
CA SER A 256 4.24 -3.14 -18.74
C SER A 256 5.64 -3.70 -18.46
N SER A 257 6.56 -2.89 -17.98
CA SER A 257 7.93 -3.29 -17.65
C SER A 257 8.58 -2.30 -16.68
N VAL A 258 9.77 -2.65 -16.15
CA VAL A 258 10.57 -1.75 -15.29
C VAL A 258 11.07 -0.54 -16.07
N GLU A 259 11.40 -0.71 -17.35
CA GLU A 259 11.88 0.34 -18.26
C GLU A 259 10.78 1.35 -18.59
N ALA A 260 9.51 0.94 -18.51
CA ALA A 260 8.39 1.84 -18.70
C ALA A 260 8.12 2.75 -17.49
N LEU A 261 8.71 2.45 -16.33
CA LEU A 261 8.58 3.31 -15.14
C LEU A 261 9.21 4.69 -15.40
N PRO A 262 8.67 5.76 -14.76
CA PRO A 262 9.20 7.11 -14.96
C PRO A 262 10.58 7.27 -14.31
N SER A 263 11.45 8.00 -15.00
CA SER A 263 12.69 8.51 -14.43
C SER A 263 12.40 9.60 -13.39
N ALA A 264 13.41 9.98 -12.60
CA ALA A 264 13.25 11.02 -11.59
C ALA A 264 12.69 12.35 -12.15
N HIS A 265 13.13 12.74 -13.35
CA HIS A 265 12.66 13.96 -14.02
C HIS A 265 11.20 13.84 -14.50
N GLU A 266 10.81 12.68 -14.99
CA GLU A 266 9.48 12.46 -15.59
C GLU A 266 8.35 12.50 -14.56
N TYR A 267 8.63 12.32 -13.26
CA TYR A 267 7.64 12.55 -12.21
C TYR A 267 7.21 14.03 -12.15
N ALA A 268 8.12 14.96 -12.39
CA ALA A 268 7.82 16.39 -12.46
C ALA A 268 7.22 16.80 -13.82
N GLU A 269 7.59 16.09 -14.89
CA GLU A 269 7.18 16.36 -16.27
C GLU A 269 6.49 15.14 -16.93
N PRO A 270 5.24 14.83 -16.58
CA PRO A 270 4.53 13.66 -17.11
C PRO A 270 4.42 13.63 -18.64
N ALA A 271 4.45 14.80 -19.29
CA ALA A 271 4.44 14.89 -20.76
C ALA A 271 5.69 14.28 -21.40
N ALA A 272 6.86 14.41 -20.75
CA ALA A 272 8.11 13.79 -21.22
C ALA A 272 8.02 12.26 -21.18
N TRP A 273 7.46 11.71 -20.10
CA TRP A 273 7.19 10.27 -19.99
C TRP A 273 6.25 9.78 -21.10
N LEU A 274 5.11 10.48 -21.30
CA LEU A 274 4.14 10.12 -22.36
C LEU A 274 4.78 10.15 -23.76
N ALA A 275 5.69 11.10 -24.02
CA ALA A 275 6.38 11.18 -25.30
C ALA A 275 7.37 10.01 -25.49
N ARG A 276 7.99 9.50 -24.40
CA ARG A 276 8.93 8.38 -24.44
C ARG A 276 8.25 7.03 -24.66
N VAL A 277 7.03 6.84 -24.12
CA VAL A 277 6.37 5.53 -24.13
C VAL A 277 5.33 5.35 -25.25
N ARG A 278 5.03 6.40 -25.98
CA ARG A 278 4.18 6.38 -27.21
C ARG A 278 5.01 6.00 -28.43
#